data_330c5adab40b1c3ffbe072f7efc8e890
#
_entry.id   330c5adab40b1c3ffbe072f7efc8e890
#
_cell.length_a   1.000
_cell.length_b   1.000
_cell.length_c   1.000
_cell.angle_alpha   90.00
_cell.angle_beta   90.00
_cell.angle_gamma   90.00
#
_symmetry.space_group_name_H-M   'P 1'
#
loop_
_entity.id
_entity.type
_entity.pdbx_description
1 polymer ?
#
loop_
_entity_poly.entity_id
_entity_poly.type
_entity_poly.pdbx_seq_one_letter_code
_entity_poly.pdbx_strand_id
1 'polypeptide(L)'
;AVGSQAITGFPTIWAQNIKNVTLRQFGTGVSNINAIAQKAKEDLGINLELTALDTDATAQRVVTQPKSFDIADIEYFTLKKVWPSGNMQPMDISKLKYFDKIAGTFKDGKLTPSSTIAQGTAPHTVSFTDGPNSKSFSKSMTNWYTMVPTIYNADTLGIRPDLIGRPINSWTELLNPEFKGNASILNISSIG
;
A
#
# COMPACT_ATOMS: atom_id res chain seq x y z
N ALA A 1 -9.15 20.21 26.97
CA ALA A 1 -9.47 20.19 25.55
C ALA A 1 -8.40 20.98 24.83
N VAL A 2 -7.37 20.32 24.33
CA VAL A 2 -6.38 20.96 23.45
C VAL A 2 -6.94 20.79 22.05
N GLY A 3 -7.43 21.88 21.46
CA GLY A 3 -7.92 21.91 20.10
C GLY A 3 -6.83 21.46 19.16
N SER A 4 -7.13 20.46 18.33
CA SER A 4 -6.34 20.13 17.15
C SER A 4 -6.47 21.30 16.17
N GLN A 5 -5.61 22.30 16.31
CA GLN A 5 -5.43 23.24 15.22
C GLN A 5 -4.86 22.47 14.05
N ALA A 6 -5.63 22.40 12.99
CA ALA A 6 -5.14 21.93 11.71
C ALA A 6 -3.88 22.74 11.37
N ILE A 7 -2.77 22.05 11.23
CA ILE A 7 -1.49 22.67 10.92
C ILE A 7 -1.53 23.11 9.45
N THR A 8 -2.14 24.26 9.21
CA THR A 8 -2.33 24.85 7.87
C THR A 8 -1.07 25.54 7.33
N GLY A 9 0.03 25.57 8.10
CA GLY A 9 1.27 26.24 7.73
C GLY A 9 2.45 25.35 7.31
N PHE A 10 2.28 24.05 7.26
CA PHE A 10 3.37 23.09 7.04
C PHE A 10 4.05 23.10 5.65
N PRO A 11 3.36 23.35 4.54
CA PRO A 11 4.01 23.21 3.23
C PRO A 11 5.16 24.17 2.98
N THR A 12 5.12 25.36 3.57
CA THR A 12 6.08 26.42 3.23
C THR A 12 7.39 26.32 4.00
N ILE A 13 7.35 25.84 5.24
CA ILE A 13 8.56 25.70 6.08
C ILE A 13 9.37 24.48 5.66
N TRP A 14 8.71 23.39 5.31
CA TRP A 14 9.35 22.13 4.91
C TRP A 14 9.94 22.18 3.51
N ALA A 15 9.35 22.94 2.59
CA ALA A 15 9.90 23.11 1.24
C ALA A 15 11.23 23.88 1.23
N GLN A 16 11.55 24.62 2.30
CA GLN A 16 12.75 25.45 2.34
C GLN A 16 13.97 24.76 2.96
N ASN A 17 13.83 23.71 3.75
CA ASN A 17 14.97 23.00 4.35
C ASN A 17 14.65 21.55 4.76
N ILE A 18 14.42 20.69 3.80
CA ILE A 18 14.22 19.24 4.04
C ILE A 18 15.53 18.50 4.27
N LYS A 19 16.68 19.17 4.10
CA LYS A 19 17.99 18.53 4.29
C LYS A 19 18.16 18.14 5.75
N ASN A 20 18.60 16.89 5.94
CA ASN A 20 18.83 16.26 7.24
C ASN A 20 17.56 15.96 8.09
N VAL A 21 16.37 16.08 7.51
CA VAL A 21 15.17 15.54 8.15
C VAL A 21 15.29 14.02 8.22
N THR A 22 14.96 13.45 9.37
CA THR A 22 14.84 12.01 9.54
C THR A 22 13.38 11.62 9.54
N LEU A 23 13.01 10.69 8.65
CA LEU A 23 11.68 10.09 8.58
C LEU A 23 11.78 8.62 8.99
N ARG A 24 10.90 8.21 9.88
CA ARG A 24 10.79 6.82 10.34
C ARG A 24 9.79 6.09 9.45
N GLN A 25 10.29 5.15 8.69
CA GLN A 25 9.46 4.29 7.83
C GLN A 25 9.46 2.87 8.36
N PHE A 26 8.31 2.26 8.42
CA PHE A 26 8.21 0.82 8.59
C PHE A 26 7.39 0.21 7.48
N GLY A 27 7.55 -1.09 7.28
CA GLY A 27 6.80 -1.86 6.29
C GLY A 27 7.37 -3.25 6.10
N THR A 28 6.84 -3.97 5.12
CA THR A 28 7.37 -5.27 4.75
C THR A 28 8.74 -5.14 4.08
N GLY A 29 9.51 -6.23 4.05
CA GLY A 29 10.86 -6.22 3.47
C GLY A 29 10.93 -5.98 1.96
N VAL A 30 9.79 -5.76 1.30
CA VAL A 30 9.73 -5.57 -0.16
C VAL A 30 10.31 -4.22 -0.58
N SER A 31 9.99 -3.14 0.13
CA SER A 31 10.49 -1.79 -0.15
C SER A 31 11.29 -1.17 0.99
N ASN A 32 11.34 -1.81 2.17
CA ASN A 32 12.19 -1.41 3.29
C ASN A 32 13.63 -1.90 3.11
N ILE A 33 14.31 -1.40 2.08
CA ILE A 33 15.67 -1.80 1.74
C ILE A 33 16.64 -0.62 1.81
N ASN A 34 17.86 -0.87 2.26
CA ASN A 34 18.88 0.16 2.48
C ASN A 34 19.19 0.98 1.23
N ALA A 35 19.08 0.40 0.03
CA ALA A 35 19.31 1.12 -1.22
C ALA A 35 18.34 2.29 -1.42
N ILE A 36 17.07 2.14 -0.98
CA ILE A 36 16.07 3.22 -1.01
C ILE A 36 16.45 4.33 -0.02
N ALA A 37 16.87 3.97 1.19
CA ALA A 37 17.31 4.95 2.19
C ALA A 37 18.55 5.72 1.72
N GLN A 38 19.53 5.01 1.13
CA GLN A 38 20.71 5.64 0.55
C GLN A 38 20.32 6.60 -0.58
N LYS A 39 19.45 6.19 -1.49
CA LYS A 39 19.01 7.03 -2.61
C LYS A 39 18.19 8.24 -2.16
N ALA A 40 17.36 8.10 -1.14
CA ALA A 40 16.65 9.22 -0.53
C ALA A 40 17.62 10.25 0.07
N LYS A 41 18.71 9.79 0.69
CA LYS A 41 19.75 10.67 1.22
C LYS A 41 20.49 11.41 0.10
N GLU A 42 20.87 10.70 -0.96
CA GLU A 42 21.59 11.27 -2.09
C GLU A 42 20.74 12.31 -2.85
N ASP A 43 19.50 11.96 -3.20
CA ASP A 43 18.65 12.78 -4.07
C ASP A 43 17.92 13.91 -3.34
N LEU A 44 17.51 13.66 -2.09
CA LEU A 44 16.61 14.55 -1.35
C LEU A 44 17.25 15.12 -0.09
N GLY A 45 18.37 14.57 0.38
CA GLY A 45 18.99 14.94 1.65
C GLY A 45 18.22 14.46 2.88
N ILE A 46 17.26 13.53 2.70
CA ILE A 46 16.42 12.97 3.76
C ILE A 46 17.05 11.70 4.30
N ASN A 47 17.05 11.55 5.62
CA ASN A 47 17.40 10.27 6.26
C ASN A 47 16.14 9.43 6.42
N LEU A 48 16.18 8.16 6.01
CA LEU A 48 15.13 7.18 6.28
C LEU A 48 15.62 6.18 7.33
N GLU A 49 14.92 6.10 8.45
CA GLU A 49 15.06 5.03 9.42
C GLU A 49 14.06 3.93 9.08
N LEU A 50 14.58 2.79 8.62
CA LEU A 50 13.76 1.69 8.12
C LEU A 50 13.57 0.62 9.20
N THR A 51 12.33 0.18 9.40
CA THR A 51 11.98 -0.96 10.26
C THR A 51 11.20 -1.98 9.45
N ALA A 52 11.77 -3.17 9.24
CA ALA A 52 11.07 -4.26 8.58
C ALA A 52 10.14 -4.99 9.58
N LEU A 53 8.89 -5.20 9.18
CA LEU A 53 7.87 -5.90 9.94
C LEU A 53 7.10 -6.84 8.99
N ASP A 54 6.39 -7.81 9.55
CA ASP A 54 5.41 -8.59 8.79
C ASP A 54 4.09 -7.82 8.61
N THR A 55 3.20 -8.34 7.77
CA THR A 55 1.92 -7.72 7.41
C THR A 55 1.05 -7.43 8.63
N ASP A 56 0.92 -8.36 9.57
CA ASP A 56 0.06 -8.18 10.75
C ASP A 56 0.69 -7.20 11.76
N ALA A 57 2.00 -7.27 11.95
CA ALA A 57 2.71 -6.32 12.81
C ALA A 57 2.68 -4.90 12.25
N THR A 58 2.74 -4.70 10.91
CA THR A 58 2.55 -3.38 10.29
C THR A 58 1.16 -2.82 10.58
N ALA A 59 0.11 -3.62 10.38
CA ALA A 59 -1.25 -3.21 10.67
C ALA A 59 -1.45 -2.86 12.15
N GLN A 60 -0.94 -3.70 13.07
CA GLN A 60 -1.00 -3.45 14.50
C GLN A 60 -0.30 -2.14 14.87
N ARG A 61 0.89 -1.89 14.34
CA ARG A 61 1.66 -0.68 14.64
C ARG A 61 0.95 0.59 14.19
N VAL A 62 0.32 0.61 13.01
CA VAL A 62 -0.50 1.75 12.58
C VAL A 62 -1.59 2.07 13.60
N VAL A 63 -2.30 1.06 14.09
CA VAL A 63 -3.45 1.26 14.98
C VAL A 63 -3.01 1.63 16.40
N THR A 64 -1.96 1.01 16.92
CA THR A 64 -1.61 1.12 18.34
C THR A 64 -0.49 2.11 18.65
N GLN A 65 0.34 2.46 17.66
CA GLN A 65 1.55 3.27 17.86
C GLN A 65 1.69 4.42 16.84
N PRO A 66 0.67 5.30 16.67
CA PRO A 66 0.67 6.30 15.59
C PRO A 66 1.80 7.33 15.69
N LYS A 67 2.40 7.50 16.87
CA LYS A 67 3.54 8.42 17.08
C LYS A 67 4.90 7.80 16.78
N SER A 68 4.95 6.52 16.45
CA SER A 68 6.21 5.80 16.26
C SER A 68 6.71 5.80 14.82
N PHE A 69 6.00 6.44 13.89
CA PHE A 69 6.34 6.45 12.47
C PHE A 69 5.86 7.74 11.78
N ASP A 70 6.43 7.99 10.63
CA ASP A 70 6.08 9.08 9.72
C ASP A 70 5.56 8.53 8.39
N ILE A 71 6.06 7.36 7.97
CA ILE A 71 5.65 6.65 6.76
C ILE A 71 5.34 5.19 7.11
N ALA A 72 4.17 4.72 6.69
CA ALA A 72 3.79 3.32 6.72
C ALA A 72 3.76 2.77 5.29
N ASP A 73 4.63 1.80 5.00
CA ASP A 73 4.67 1.07 3.74
C ASP A 73 4.02 -0.29 3.95
N ILE A 74 2.74 -0.36 3.63
CA ILE A 74 1.88 -1.51 3.92
C ILE A 74 1.15 -1.95 2.66
N GLU A 75 0.72 -3.19 2.65
CA GLU A 75 -0.09 -3.73 1.55
C GLU A 75 -1.46 -3.05 1.52
N TYR A 76 -1.95 -2.73 0.32
CA TYR A 76 -3.21 -1.99 0.14
C TYR A 76 -4.42 -2.67 0.79
N PHE A 77 -4.45 -3.99 0.84
CA PHE A 77 -5.56 -4.73 1.43
C PHE A 77 -5.65 -4.58 2.95
N THR A 78 -4.56 -4.19 3.63
CA THR A 78 -4.58 -3.88 5.06
C THR A 78 -5.19 -2.51 5.36
N LEU A 79 -5.32 -1.62 4.37
CA LEU A 79 -5.92 -0.29 4.56
C LEU A 79 -7.33 -0.37 5.16
N LYS A 80 -8.14 -1.37 4.78
CA LYS A 80 -9.48 -1.57 5.37
C LYS A 80 -9.43 -1.80 6.87
N LYS A 81 -8.36 -2.41 7.38
CA LYS A 81 -8.19 -2.69 8.81
C LYS A 81 -7.68 -1.45 9.58
N VAL A 82 -6.78 -0.68 8.97
CA VAL A 82 -6.06 0.39 9.67
C VAL A 82 -6.68 1.77 9.48
N TRP A 83 -7.31 2.04 8.33
CA TRP A 83 -7.85 3.37 8.00
C TRP A 83 -8.90 3.88 9.02
N PRO A 84 -9.83 3.05 9.52
CA PRO A 84 -10.82 3.50 10.51
C PRO A 84 -10.23 4.02 11.82
N SER A 85 -8.97 3.68 12.13
CA SER A 85 -8.27 4.22 13.32
C SER A 85 -8.09 5.75 13.25
N GLY A 86 -8.03 6.31 12.04
CA GLY A 86 -7.74 7.73 11.82
C GLY A 86 -6.27 8.10 12.02
N ASN A 87 -5.38 7.12 12.11
CA ASN A 87 -3.94 7.31 12.29
C ASN A 87 -3.18 7.48 10.98
N MET A 88 -3.87 7.29 9.85
CA MET A 88 -3.36 7.53 8.50
C MET A 88 -4.00 8.80 7.93
N GLN A 89 -3.26 9.50 7.09
CA GLN A 89 -3.74 10.71 6.42
C GLN A 89 -3.75 10.52 4.91
N PRO A 90 -4.82 10.93 4.21
CA PRO A 90 -4.83 10.92 2.75
C PRO A 90 -3.97 12.07 2.21
N MET A 91 -3.49 11.89 1.01
CA MET A 91 -2.69 12.86 0.29
C MET A 91 -3.57 13.62 -0.70
N ASP A 92 -3.38 14.93 -0.78
CA ASP A 92 -3.96 15.75 -1.84
C ASP A 92 -3.29 15.41 -3.18
N ILE A 93 -4.06 14.89 -4.14
CA ILE A 93 -3.55 14.47 -5.44
C ILE A 93 -2.87 15.60 -6.20
N SER A 94 -3.26 16.86 -5.99
CA SER A 94 -2.63 18.01 -6.63
C SER A 94 -1.16 18.19 -6.23
N LYS A 95 -0.76 17.60 -5.10
CA LYS A 95 0.62 17.63 -4.59
C LYS A 95 1.44 16.40 -5.03
N LEU A 96 0.82 15.42 -5.67
CA LEU A 96 1.49 14.22 -6.16
C LEU A 96 1.95 14.42 -7.61
N LYS A 97 3.21 14.81 -7.78
CA LYS A 97 3.81 15.15 -9.09
C LYS A 97 3.57 14.10 -10.18
N TYR A 98 3.49 12.83 -9.82
CA TYR A 98 3.36 11.72 -10.75
C TYR A 98 2.03 10.97 -10.60
N PHE A 99 1.00 11.62 -10.06
CA PHE A 99 -0.31 10.97 -9.88
C PHE A 99 -0.88 10.42 -11.19
N ASP A 100 -0.70 11.14 -12.30
CA ASP A 100 -1.10 10.72 -13.63
C ASP A 100 -0.42 9.42 -14.10
N LYS A 101 0.80 9.15 -13.61
CA LYS A 101 1.58 7.95 -13.94
C LYS A 101 1.18 6.71 -13.14
N ILE A 102 0.42 6.87 -12.07
CA ILE A 102 -0.09 5.72 -11.31
C ILE A 102 -1.00 4.88 -12.20
N ALA A 103 -0.82 3.57 -12.19
CA ALA A 103 -1.63 2.64 -12.97
C ALA A 103 -3.13 2.75 -12.63
N GLY A 104 -3.99 2.65 -13.63
CA GLY A 104 -5.44 2.77 -13.46
C GLY A 104 -6.04 1.80 -12.45
N THR A 105 -5.46 0.60 -12.31
CA THR A 105 -5.84 -0.37 -11.27
C THR A 105 -5.91 0.24 -9.86
N PHE A 106 -5.04 1.21 -9.55
CA PHE A 106 -5.00 1.90 -8.26
C PHE A 106 -5.78 3.21 -8.22
N LYS A 107 -6.41 3.61 -9.32
CA LYS A 107 -7.20 4.84 -9.43
C LYS A 107 -8.67 4.54 -9.67
N ASP A 108 -9.00 4.10 -10.86
CA ASP A 108 -10.36 3.83 -11.31
C ASP A 108 -10.69 2.33 -11.46
N GLY A 109 -9.74 1.46 -11.11
CA GLY A 109 -9.90 0.01 -11.19
C GLY A 109 -9.80 -0.56 -12.59
N LYS A 110 -9.27 0.19 -13.55
CA LYS A 110 -9.11 -0.25 -14.94
C LYS A 110 -7.66 -0.54 -15.27
N LEU A 111 -7.40 -1.69 -15.84
CA LEU A 111 -6.05 -2.02 -16.33
C LEU A 111 -5.68 -1.18 -17.57
N THR A 112 -6.65 -0.98 -18.46
CA THR A 112 -6.57 -0.11 -19.63
C THR A 112 -7.84 0.74 -19.69
N PRO A 113 -7.87 1.86 -20.44
CA PRO A 113 -9.08 2.68 -20.57
C PRO A 113 -10.32 1.91 -21.04
N SER A 114 -10.14 0.86 -21.84
CA SER A 114 -11.22 0.02 -22.36
C SER A 114 -11.59 -1.18 -21.45
N SER A 115 -10.82 -1.43 -20.40
CA SER A 115 -11.09 -2.54 -19.48
C SER A 115 -12.35 -2.29 -18.66
N THR A 116 -13.02 -3.39 -18.27
CA THR A 116 -14.04 -3.33 -17.23
C THR A 116 -13.40 -2.97 -15.90
N ILE A 117 -14.18 -2.31 -15.03
CA ILE A 117 -13.73 -2.00 -13.67
C ILE A 117 -13.53 -3.31 -12.90
N ALA A 118 -12.39 -3.43 -12.24
CA ALA A 118 -12.08 -4.58 -11.40
C ALA A 118 -13.09 -4.68 -10.24
N GLN A 119 -13.36 -5.90 -9.80
CA GLN A 119 -14.35 -6.18 -8.75
C GLN A 119 -13.69 -6.76 -7.49
N GLY A 120 -14.50 -6.98 -6.46
CA GLY A 120 -14.06 -7.57 -5.21
C GLY A 120 -13.17 -6.64 -4.39
N THR A 121 -12.03 -7.15 -3.98
CA THR A 121 -11.05 -6.44 -3.14
C THR A 121 -10.01 -5.66 -3.93
N ALA A 122 -10.31 -5.27 -5.18
CA ALA A 122 -9.40 -4.54 -6.04
C ALA A 122 -8.89 -3.23 -5.37
N PRO A 123 -7.63 -2.82 -5.66
CA PRO A 123 -6.98 -1.70 -4.97
C PRO A 123 -7.77 -0.39 -4.99
N HIS A 124 -8.43 -0.06 -6.11
CA HIS A 124 -9.17 1.19 -6.26
C HIS A 124 -10.29 1.36 -5.21
N THR A 125 -10.80 0.26 -4.63
CA THR A 125 -11.86 0.30 -3.60
C THR A 125 -11.41 0.92 -2.28
N VAL A 126 -10.12 1.09 -2.08
CA VAL A 126 -9.50 1.68 -0.89
C VAL A 126 -8.61 2.88 -1.22
N SER A 127 -8.61 3.33 -2.48
CA SER A 127 -7.66 4.35 -2.96
C SER A 127 -8.05 5.79 -2.63
N PHE A 128 -9.31 6.06 -2.31
CA PHE A 128 -9.81 7.42 -2.08
C PHE A 128 -10.65 7.54 -0.82
N THR A 129 -10.69 8.75 -0.27
CA THR A 129 -11.61 9.15 0.81
C THR A 129 -12.39 10.38 0.39
N ASP A 130 -13.52 10.66 1.07
CA ASP A 130 -14.36 11.82 0.74
C ASP A 130 -13.78 13.17 1.23
N GLY A 131 -12.75 13.12 2.06
CA GLY A 131 -12.10 14.31 2.60
C GLY A 131 -10.85 14.01 3.42
N PRO A 132 -10.11 15.05 3.85
CA PRO A 132 -8.82 14.90 4.50
C PRO A 132 -8.89 14.21 5.88
N ASN A 133 -10.06 14.22 6.50
CA ASN A 133 -10.28 13.62 7.82
C ASN A 133 -11.25 12.42 7.79
N SER A 134 -11.61 11.95 6.59
CA SER A 134 -12.53 10.82 6.45
C SER A 134 -11.87 9.52 6.92
N LYS A 135 -12.63 8.76 7.72
CA LYS A 135 -12.26 7.42 8.21
C LYS A 135 -12.86 6.30 7.36
N SER A 136 -13.49 6.65 6.26
CA SER A 136 -14.09 5.74 5.30
C SER A 136 -13.58 6.00 3.89
N PHE A 137 -13.64 4.96 3.06
CA PHE A 137 -13.25 5.07 1.65
C PHE A 137 -14.39 5.60 0.80
N SER A 138 -14.05 6.43 -0.17
CA SER A 138 -14.97 6.88 -1.20
C SER A 138 -15.17 5.79 -2.26
N LYS A 139 -16.39 5.72 -2.81
CA LYS A 139 -16.72 4.83 -3.93
C LYS A 139 -16.26 5.36 -5.30
N SER A 140 -15.80 6.60 -5.33
CA SER A 140 -15.34 7.28 -6.54
C SER A 140 -14.05 8.02 -6.29
N MET A 141 -13.36 8.35 -7.37
CA MET A 141 -12.15 9.17 -7.32
C MET A 141 -12.46 10.56 -6.76
N THR A 142 -11.63 11.00 -5.83
CA THR A 142 -11.69 12.32 -5.19
C THR A 142 -10.30 12.97 -5.21
N ASN A 143 -10.17 14.13 -4.62
CA ASN A 143 -8.85 14.77 -4.44
C ASN A 143 -8.01 14.15 -3.30
N TRP A 144 -8.53 13.18 -2.56
CA TRP A 144 -7.89 12.64 -1.36
C TRP A 144 -7.50 11.17 -1.56
N TYR A 145 -6.21 10.95 -1.81
CA TYR A 145 -5.64 9.65 -2.14
C TYR A 145 -5.03 8.99 -0.91
N THR A 146 -5.37 7.74 -0.64
CA THR A 146 -4.98 7.06 0.59
C THR A 146 -3.59 6.46 0.57
N MET A 147 -3.04 6.18 -0.61
CA MET A 147 -1.77 5.49 -0.78
C MET A 147 -1.04 5.96 -2.03
N VAL A 148 0.28 5.80 -2.07
CA VAL A 148 1.08 5.86 -3.30
C VAL A 148 1.62 4.46 -3.56
N PRO A 149 1.15 3.76 -4.61
CA PRO A 149 1.68 2.44 -4.96
C PRO A 149 3.16 2.55 -5.32
N THR A 150 4.00 1.81 -4.64
CA THR A 150 5.45 1.75 -4.89
C THR A 150 5.83 0.51 -5.66
N ILE A 151 5.34 -0.64 -5.21
CA ILE A 151 5.57 -1.96 -5.81
C ILE A 151 4.25 -2.69 -5.81
N TYR A 152 3.94 -3.41 -6.88
CA TYR A 152 2.77 -4.29 -6.95
C TYR A 152 3.06 -5.51 -7.81
N ASN A 153 2.37 -6.58 -7.50
CA ASN A 153 2.31 -7.81 -8.28
C ASN A 153 0.87 -8.33 -8.29
N ALA A 154 0.64 -9.39 -9.04
CA ALA A 154 -0.55 -10.22 -8.93
C ALA A 154 -0.11 -11.60 -8.43
N ASP A 155 -0.73 -12.08 -7.37
CA ASP A 155 -0.49 -13.42 -6.89
C ASP A 155 -1.07 -14.43 -7.88
N THR A 156 -0.28 -15.44 -8.21
CA THR A 156 -0.60 -16.44 -9.21
C THR A 156 -0.27 -17.84 -8.70
N LEU A 157 -0.85 -18.85 -9.34
CA LEU A 157 -0.44 -20.24 -9.10
C LEU A 157 0.98 -20.46 -9.60
N GLY A 158 1.88 -20.84 -8.70
CA GLY A 158 3.16 -21.43 -9.07
C GLY A 158 2.96 -22.89 -9.45
N ILE A 159 3.36 -23.28 -10.65
CA ILE A 159 3.20 -24.65 -11.13
C ILE A 159 4.55 -25.26 -11.54
N ARG A 160 4.59 -26.59 -11.53
CA ARG A 160 5.68 -27.41 -12.08
C ARG A 160 5.21 -28.06 -13.38
N PRO A 161 5.31 -27.36 -14.52
CA PRO A 161 4.80 -27.87 -15.80
C PRO A 161 5.50 -29.15 -16.24
N ASP A 162 6.76 -29.34 -15.83
CA ASP A 162 7.56 -30.54 -16.06
C ASP A 162 6.99 -31.80 -15.36
N LEU A 163 6.24 -31.63 -14.27
CA LEU A 163 5.62 -32.73 -13.52
C LEU A 163 4.13 -32.91 -13.85
N ILE A 164 3.44 -31.83 -14.17
CA ILE A 164 1.98 -31.85 -14.35
C ILE A 164 1.60 -32.34 -15.77
N GLY A 165 2.37 -31.98 -16.79
CA GLY A 165 2.17 -32.45 -18.16
C GLY A 165 0.88 -31.95 -18.85
N ARG A 166 0.10 -31.07 -18.23
CA ARG A 166 -1.11 -30.45 -18.78
C ARG A 166 -1.27 -28.99 -18.34
N PRO A 167 -2.05 -28.17 -19.06
CA PRO A 167 -2.37 -26.81 -18.63
C PRO A 167 -3.14 -26.78 -17.29
N ILE A 168 -2.82 -25.78 -16.45
CA ILE A 168 -3.55 -25.42 -15.26
C ILE A 168 -4.23 -24.08 -15.53
N ASN A 169 -5.55 -24.04 -15.54
CA ASN A 169 -6.32 -22.87 -15.97
C ASN A 169 -7.21 -22.29 -14.87
N SER A 170 -7.18 -22.86 -13.67
CA SER A 170 -8.04 -22.43 -12.56
C SER A 170 -7.38 -22.65 -11.22
N TRP A 171 -7.65 -21.76 -10.27
CA TRP A 171 -7.29 -21.93 -8.85
C TRP A 171 -7.98 -23.14 -8.21
N THR A 172 -9.09 -23.61 -8.75
CA THR A 172 -9.79 -24.80 -8.24
C THR A 172 -8.94 -26.08 -8.35
N GLU A 173 -7.89 -26.07 -9.16
CA GLU A 173 -6.92 -27.16 -9.26
C GLU A 173 -6.19 -27.43 -7.94
N LEU A 174 -6.09 -26.45 -7.05
CA LEU A 174 -5.56 -26.68 -5.69
C LEU A 174 -6.39 -27.71 -4.89
N LEU A 175 -7.65 -27.90 -5.24
CA LEU A 175 -8.56 -28.86 -4.63
C LEU A 175 -8.62 -30.20 -5.40
N ASN A 176 -7.91 -30.30 -6.51
CA ASN A 176 -7.91 -31.52 -7.33
C ASN A 176 -7.20 -32.65 -6.57
N PRO A 177 -7.88 -33.82 -6.38
CA PRO A 177 -7.29 -34.95 -5.69
C PRO A 177 -5.98 -35.49 -6.31
N GLU A 178 -5.76 -35.25 -7.61
CA GLU A 178 -4.50 -35.53 -8.31
C GLU A 178 -3.29 -34.93 -7.62
N PHE A 179 -3.45 -33.72 -7.04
CA PHE A 179 -2.38 -32.98 -6.40
C PHE A 179 -2.32 -33.14 -4.87
N LYS A 180 -3.06 -34.12 -4.33
CA LYS A 180 -3.06 -34.36 -2.88
C LYS A 180 -1.64 -34.60 -2.36
N GLY A 181 -1.22 -33.78 -1.41
CA GLY A 181 0.13 -33.79 -0.81
C GLY A 181 1.20 -33.07 -1.63
N ASN A 182 0.86 -32.55 -2.82
CA ASN A 182 1.77 -31.82 -3.70
C ASN A 182 1.32 -30.36 -3.96
N ALA A 183 0.23 -29.92 -3.33
CA ALA A 183 -0.24 -28.56 -3.38
C ALA A 183 -0.05 -27.88 -2.02
N SER A 184 0.30 -26.60 -2.04
CA SER A 184 0.41 -25.77 -0.84
C SER A 184 -0.11 -24.36 -1.09
N ILE A 185 -0.57 -23.71 -0.03
CA ILE A 185 -0.98 -22.30 -0.02
C ILE A 185 -0.33 -21.62 1.17
N LEU A 186 -0.07 -20.32 1.04
CA LEU A 186 0.44 -19.53 2.16
C LEU A 186 -0.58 -19.50 3.29
N ASN A 187 -0.11 -19.80 4.51
CA ASN A 187 -0.93 -19.71 5.72
C ASN A 187 -0.88 -18.28 6.29
N ILE A 188 -1.26 -17.31 5.47
CA ILE A 188 -1.36 -15.89 5.86
C ILE A 188 -2.75 -15.43 5.43
N SER A 189 -3.64 -15.22 6.39
CA SER A 189 -5.07 -14.95 6.17
C SER A 189 -5.39 -13.71 5.31
N SER A 190 -4.44 -12.82 5.13
CA SER A 190 -4.56 -11.61 4.31
C SER A 190 -4.05 -11.77 2.89
N ILE A 191 -3.35 -12.87 2.58
CA ILE A 191 -2.71 -13.12 1.28
C ILE A 191 -3.20 -14.43 0.67
N GLY A 192 -3.35 -15.50 1.46
CA GLY A 192 -3.73 -16.83 1.00
C GLY A 192 -5.17 -17.20 1.22
#